data_d394728e6490fb0007c3516e65391402
#
_entry.id   d394728e6490fb0007c3516e65391402
#
_cell.length_a   1.000
_cell.length_b   1.000
_cell.length_c   1.000
_cell.angle_alpha   90.00
_cell.angle_beta   90.00
_cell.angle_gamma   90.00
#
_symmetry.space_group_name_H-M   'P 1'
#
loop_
_entity.id
_entity.type
_entity.pdbx_description
1 polymer ?
#
loop_
_entity_poly.entity_id
_entity_poly.type
_entity_poly.pdbx_seq_one_letter_code
_entity_poly.pdbx_strand_id
1 'polypeptide(L)'
;MQFIVMCAFLLAVAESAFGHQCGSVASGNIVHQAPWLVLLEYYRRGVQHDTRCGGTLISRRHVVTAAHCVKNMRHIQMVTRLGDYDLDTTTDCVEGVCSDEAVRLPVVEAFVHPGYDLKEHDIAILKLGKDAPYTDFIRPICPPTGKVNENTTFLASGWGEISRGIYSQTAKRIALSFFPTDQCRDAYPTVSLPNNIICAGGEKNKDTCRGDSGGPLALTRDKVELWGVISSGNTECGTEGKPGIYTSVIDHLEWIRMVVSQSG
;
A
#
# COMPACT_ATOMS: atom_id res chain seq x y z
N MET A 1 11.55 -33.13 -20.02
CA MET A 1 12.36 -31.92 -20.11
C MET A 1 11.53 -30.60 -20.24
N GLN A 2 10.31 -30.65 -20.75
CA GLN A 2 9.46 -29.44 -20.96
C GLN A 2 8.86 -28.85 -19.65
N PHE A 3 8.61 -29.67 -18.63
CA PHE A 3 8.03 -29.23 -17.36
C PHE A 3 8.98 -28.40 -16.48
N ILE A 4 10.30 -28.65 -16.56
CA ILE A 4 11.31 -27.92 -15.76
C ILE A 4 11.51 -26.49 -16.31
N VAL A 5 11.41 -26.32 -17.63
CA VAL A 5 11.54 -25.00 -18.28
C VAL A 5 10.34 -24.10 -17.97
N MET A 6 9.13 -24.65 -17.86
CA MET A 6 7.93 -23.86 -17.51
C MET A 6 7.95 -23.37 -16.06
N CYS A 7 8.41 -24.18 -15.09
CA CYS A 7 8.55 -23.75 -13.69
C CYS A 7 9.63 -22.64 -13.52
N ALA A 8 10.77 -22.76 -14.24
CA ALA A 8 11.81 -21.73 -14.20
C ALA A 8 11.36 -20.39 -14.83
N PHE A 9 10.54 -20.47 -15.89
CA PHE A 9 9.96 -19.26 -16.53
C PHE A 9 8.92 -18.58 -15.63
N LEU A 10 8.10 -19.33 -14.89
CA LEU A 10 7.12 -18.79 -13.94
C LEU A 10 7.80 -18.12 -12.74
N LEU A 11 8.92 -18.66 -12.25
CA LEU A 11 9.71 -18.04 -11.19
C LEU A 11 10.41 -16.77 -11.65
N ALA A 12 10.96 -16.74 -12.88
CA ALA A 12 11.61 -15.55 -13.45
C ALA A 12 10.61 -14.40 -13.70
N VAL A 13 9.37 -14.71 -14.10
CA VAL A 13 8.28 -13.72 -14.25
C VAL A 13 7.82 -13.18 -12.90
N ALA A 14 7.94 -13.97 -11.82
CA ALA A 14 7.57 -13.53 -10.48
C ALA A 14 8.45 -12.40 -9.94
N GLU A 15 9.75 -12.44 -10.25
CA GLU A 15 10.70 -11.39 -9.83
C GLU A 15 10.56 -10.10 -10.67
N SER A 16 10.02 -10.16 -11.87
CA SER A 16 9.90 -9.00 -12.76
C SER A 16 8.76 -8.04 -12.41
N ALA A 17 7.70 -8.51 -11.73
CA ALA A 17 6.56 -7.66 -11.33
C ALA A 17 6.90 -6.72 -10.17
N PHE A 18 7.83 -7.12 -9.30
CA PHE A 18 8.36 -6.31 -8.22
C PHE A 18 9.84 -5.99 -8.51
N GLY A 19 10.29 -4.79 -8.16
CA GLY A 19 11.67 -4.36 -8.46
C GLY A 19 12.73 -5.27 -7.84
N HIS A 20 13.80 -5.56 -8.55
CA HIS A 20 14.89 -6.46 -8.09
C HIS A 20 15.54 -6.08 -6.76
N GLN A 21 15.49 -4.80 -6.37
CA GLN A 21 16.04 -4.28 -5.10
C GLN A 21 14.94 -3.97 -4.08
N CYS A 22 13.86 -4.76 -4.10
CA CYS A 22 12.71 -4.53 -3.24
C CYS A 22 12.99 -4.78 -1.75
N GLY A 23 12.16 -4.19 -0.90
CA GLY A 23 12.03 -4.49 0.53
C GLY A 23 13.22 -4.11 1.39
N SER A 24 14.12 -3.24 0.90
CA SER A 24 15.25 -2.74 1.68
C SER A 24 15.01 -1.30 2.14
N VAL A 25 15.38 -1.02 3.39
CA VAL A 25 15.46 0.34 3.94
C VAL A 25 16.95 0.67 4.11
N ALA A 26 17.36 1.88 3.69
CA ALA A 26 18.73 2.30 3.82
C ALA A 26 19.13 2.35 5.30
N SER A 27 20.35 1.90 5.62
CA SER A 27 20.88 1.95 6.98
C SER A 27 20.95 3.40 7.45
N GLY A 28 20.44 3.67 8.66
CA GLY A 28 20.40 5.02 9.22
C GLY A 28 19.30 5.92 8.67
N ASN A 29 18.43 5.43 7.80
CA ASN A 29 17.26 6.19 7.35
C ASN A 29 16.21 6.26 8.47
N ILE A 30 16.34 7.29 9.32
CA ILE A 30 15.41 7.58 10.41
C ILE A 30 14.25 8.47 9.96
N VAL A 31 14.39 9.18 8.84
CA VAL A 31 13.38 10.10 8.30
C VAL A 31 12.24 9.31 7.67
N HIS A 32 12.58 8.32 6.83
CA HIS A 32 11.59 7.61 6.03
C HIS A 32 11.82 6.10 6.02
N GLN A 33 11.18 5.41 6.95
CA GLN A 33 11.34 3.95 7.12
C GLN A 33 10.40 3.11 6.24
N ALA A 34 9.68 3.74 5.30
CA ALA A 34 8.81 3.08 4.33
C ALA A 34 9.02 3.69 2.93
N PRO A 35 10.19 3.46 2.29
CA PRO A 35 10.54 4.12 1.02
C PRO A 35 9.66 3.72 -0.16
N TRP A 36 8.76 2.78 0.02
CA TRP A 36 7.71 2.38 -0.91
C TRP A 36 6.39 3.11 -0.71
N LEU A 37 6.26 3.90 0.38
CA LEU A 37 5.02 4.62 0.68
C LEU A 37 4.78 5.72 -0.36
N VAL A 38 3.56 5.80 -0.85
CA VAL A 38 3.13 6.76 -1.86
C VAL A 38 1.91 7.49 -1.34
N LEU A 39 1.89 8.83 -1.49
CA LEU A 39 0.66 9.61 -1.36
C LEU A 39 0.04 9.82 -2.74
N LEU A 40 -1.26 9.61 -2.88
CA LEU A 40 -2.02 9.92 -4.08
C LEU A 40 -2.60 11.33 -3.96
N GLU A 41 -2.21 12.21 -4.87
CA GLU A 41 -2.74 13.57 -5.01
C GLU A 41 -3.73 13.60 -6.18
N TYR A 42 -4.89 14.22 -5.99
CA TYR A 42 -5.97 14.30 -6.97
C TYR A 42 -6.18 15.74 -7.42
N TYR A 43 -6.19 15.98 -8.73
CA TYR A 43 -6.35 17.31 -9.30
C TYR A 43 -7.54 17.34 -10.26
N ARG A 44 -8.42 18.31 -10.08
CA ARG A 44 -9.52 18.59 -11.01
C ARG A 44 -9.38 20.02 -11.52
N ARG A 45 -9.19 20.16 -12.85
CA ARG A 45 -8.96 21.46 -13.49
C ARG A 45 -7.79 22.25 -12.85
N GLY A 46 -6.73 21.54 -12.45
CA GLY A 46 -5.54 22.12 -11.82
C GLY A 46 -5.68 22.44 -10.32
N VAL A 47 -6.83 22.19 -9.70
CA VAL A 47 -7.04 22.37 -8.26
C VAL A 47 -6.90 21.02 -7.55
N GLN A 48 -6.07 20.97 -6.51
CA GLN A 48 -5.91 19.78 -5.68
C GLN A 48 -7.16 19.56 -4.82
N HIS A 49 -7.59 18.30 -4.72
CA HIS A 49 -8.68 17.88 -3.85
C HIS A 49 -8.13 17.35 -2.53
N ASP A 50 -8.87 17.55 -1.45
CA ASP A 50 -8.52 17.08 -0.10
C ASP A 50 -8.68 15.56 0.09
N THR A 51 -9.14 14.82 -0.94
CA THR A 51 -9.21 13.37 -0.90
C THR A 51 -7.80 12.80 -0.69
N ARG A 52 -7.62 11.98 0.32
CA ARG A 52 -6.35 11.32 0.60
C ARG A 52 -6.50 9.83 0.40
N CYS A 53 -5.57 9.27 -0.33
CA CYS A 53 -5.30 7.83 -0.40
C CYS A 53 -3.80 7.62 -0.45
N GLY A 54 -3.39 6.49 0.05
CA GLY A 54 -2.03 5.99 -0.07
C GLY A 54 -1.87 5.06 -1.27
N GLY A 55 -0.66 4.61 -1.45
CA GLY A 55 -0.28 3.57 -2.39
C GLY A 55 1.06 2.97 -1.97
N THR A 56 1.48 1.97 -2.72
CA THR A 56 2.72 1.25 -2.45
C THR A 56 3.50 1.02 -3.73
N LEU A 57 4.70 1.55 -3.83
CA LEU A 57 5.59 1.35 -4.97
C LEU A 57 6.05 -0.11 -5.02
N ILE A 58 5.77 -0.82 -6.11
CA ILE A 58 6.15 -2.22 -6.32
C ILE A 58 7.21 -2.39 -7.40
N SER A 59 7.34 -1.43 -8.31
CA SER A 59 8.38 -1.38 -9.35
C SER A 59 8.70 0.06 -9.72
N ARG A 60 9.64 0.31 -10.65
CA ARG A 60 9.93 1.67 -11.10
C ARG A 60 8.72 2.39 -11.71
N ARG A 61 7.74 1.64 -12.21
CA ARG A 61 6.61 2.21 -12.95
C ARG A 61 5.24 1.85 -12.40
N HIS A 62 5.17 1.08 -11.30
CA HIS A 62 3.90 0.58 -10.80
C HIS A 62 3.72 0.83 -9.30
N VAL A 63 2.54 1.31 -8.96
CA VAL A 63 2.06 1.52 -7.59
C VAL A 63 0.81 0.68 -7.39
N VAL A 64 0.74 -0.10 -6.31
CA VAL A 64 -0.48 -0.76 -5.85
C VAL A 64 -1.23 0.18 -4.93
N THR A 65 -2.55 0.24 -5.07
CA THR A 65 -3.47 1.00 -4.22
C THR A 65 -4.82 0.29 -4.11
N ALA A 66 -5.78 0.85 -3.37
CA ALA A 66 -7.14 0.35 -3.32
C ALA A 66 -7.94 0.77 -4.56
N ALA A 67 -8.83 -0.10 -5.04
CA ALA A 67 -9.68 0.19 -6.20
C ALA A 67 -10.63 1.36 -5.94
N HIS A 68 -11.16 1.50 -4.71
CA HIS A 68 -12.04 2.61 -4.36
C HIS A 68 -11.35 3.98 -4.45
N CYS A 69 -10.01 4.04 -4.34
CA CYS A 69 -9.23 5.27 -4.49
C CYS A 69 -9.19 5.78 -5.93
N VAL A 70 -9.45 4.92 -6.93
CA VAL A 70 -9.28 5.25 -8.34
C VAL A 70 -10.53 5.05 -9.21
N LYS A 71 -11.50 4.27 -8.72
CA LYS A 71 -12.76 4.04 -9.43
C LYS A 71 -13.56 5.36 -9.53
N ASN A 72 -14.12 5.60 -10.70
CA ASN A 72 -14.94 6.79 -10.99
C ASN A 72 -14.21 8.14 -10.99
N MET A 73 -12.89 8.14 -11.07
CA MET A 73 -12.05 9.36 -11.14
C MET A 73 -12.01 9.97 -12.55
N ARG A 74 -13.17 10.00 -13.27
CA ARG A 74 -13.26 10.65 -14.58
C ARG A 74 -12.93 12.13 -14.46
N HIS A 75 -12.05 12.62 -15.36
CA HIS A 75 -11.58 14.03 -15.38
C HIS A 75 -10.78 14.45 -14.14
N ILE A 76 -10.26 13.50 -13.38
CA ILE A 76 -9.32 13.72 -12.28
C ILE A 76 -7.95 13.30 -12.75
N GLN A 77 -6.99 14.21 -12.68
CA GLN A 77 -5.58 13.89 -12.83
C GLN A 77 -5.06 13.38 -11.49
N MET A 78 -4.44 12.20 -11.50
CA MET A 78 -3.76 11.64 -10.34
C MET A 78 -2.25 11.83 -10.47
N VAL A 79 -1.63 12.20 -9.36
CA VAL A 79 -0.18 12.34 -9.23
C VAL A 79 0.25 11.53 -8.01
N THR A 80 1.33 10.78 -8.13
CA THR A 80 1.96 10.11 -6.99
C THR A 80 3.04 10.99 -6.40
N ARG A 81 3.08 11.13 -5.08
CA ARG A 81 4.13 11.79 -4.30
C ARG A 81 4.93 10.72 -3.57
N LEU A 82 6.21 10.63 -3.87
CA LEU A 82 7.15 9.58 -3.47
C LEU A 82 8.29 10.19 -2.66
N GLY A 83 8.83 9.43 -1.68
CA GLY A 83 9.99 9.86 -0.92
C GLY A 83 9.73 11.00 0.05
N ASP A 84 8.50 11.15 0.49
CA ASP A 84 8.05 12.22 1.37
C ASP A 84 7.74 11.67 2.77
N TYR A 85 8.02 12.46 3.79
CA TYR A 85 7.70 12.15 5.17
C TYR A 85 6.80 13.22 5.78
N ASP A 86 7.18 14.51 5.66
CA ASP A 86 6.41 15.66 6.17
C ASP A 86 5.86 16.49 5.00
N LEU A 87 4.55 16.44 4.80
CA LEU A 87 3.87 17.09 3.68
C LEU A 87 3.98 18.61 3.68
N ASP A 88 4.36 19.22 4.80
CA ASP A 88 4.50 20.67 4.96
C ASP A 88 5.90 21.18 4.60
N THR A 89 6.88 20.26 4.39
CA THR A 89 8.26 20.59 4.04
C THR A 89 8.66 20.08 2.67
N THR A 90 9.71 20.64 2.08
CA THR A 90 10.28 20.16 0.81
C THR A 90 11.40 19.15 1.01
N THR A 91 12.07 19.23 2.15
CA THR A 91 13.14 18.35 2.59
C THR A 91 12.91 18.04 4.05
N ASP A 92 12.86 16.78 4.38
CA ASP A 92 12.58 16.31 5.73
C ASP A 92 13.86 16.00 6.47
N CYS A 93 14.05 16.58 7.65
CA CYS A 93 15.22 16.36 8.46
C CYS A 93 14.85 15.85 9.85
N VAL A 94 15.48 14.74 10.27
CA VAL A 94 15.34 14.18 11.62
C VAL A 94 16.75 13.91 12.16
N GLU A 95 17.08 14.45 13.32
CA GLU A 95 18.40 14.26 13.99
C GLU A 95 19.59 14.54 13.06
N GLY A 96 19.48 15.53 12.16
CA GLY A 96 20.54 15.91 11.23
C GLY A 96 20.65 15.04 9.97
N VAL A 97 19.79 14.04 9.80
CA VAL A 97 19.65 13.26 8.57
C VAL A 97 18.50 13.87 7.77
N CYS A 98 18.76 14.27 6.53
CA CYS A 98 17.75 14.89 5.65
C CYS A 98 17.43 13.98 4.47
N SER A 99 16.14 14.01 4.05
CA SER A 99 15.70 13.34 2.83
C SER A 99 16.11 14.10 1.57
N ASP A 100 16.02 13.43 0.41
CA ASP A 100 15.90 14.13 -0.87
C ASP A 100 14.54 14.84 -0.95
N GLU A 101 14.40 15.76 -1.93
CA GLU A 101 13.08 16.33 -2.22
C GLU A 101 12.10 15.27 -2.72
N ALA A 102 10.85 15.39 -2.31
CA ALA A 102 9.79 14.48 -2.74
C ALA A 102 9.58 14.53 -4.26
N VAL A 103 9.43 13.35 -4.87
CA VAL A 103 9.26 13.21 -6.32
C VAL A 103 7.78 13.05 -6.66
N ARG A 104 7.26 13.90 -7.55
CA ARG A 104 5.90 13.82 -8.08
C ARG A 104 5.90 13.24 -9.49
N LEU A 105 5.17 12.14 -9.68
CA LEU A 105 5.03 11.48 -10.98
C LEU A 105 3.56 11.37 -11.36
N PRO A 106 3.19 11.75 -12.60
CA PRO A 106 1.81 11.60 -13.06
C PRO A 106 1.45 10.13 -13.23
N VAL A 107 0.21 9.78 -12.87
CA VAL A 107 -0.40 8.50 -13.22
C VAL A 107 -0.93 8.60 -14.65
N VAL A 108 -0.51 7.70 -15.52
CA VAL A 108 -0.94 7.67 -16.93
C VAL A 108 -2.00 6.62 -17.20
N GLU A 109 -2.08 5.60 -16.36
CA GLU A 109 -3.06 4.52 -16.48
C GLU A 109 -3.38 3.92 -15.11
N ALA A 110 -4.63 3.49 -14.91
CA ALA A 110 -5.09 2.82 -13.71
C ALA A 110 -5.82 1.54 -14.08
N PHE A 111 -5.35 0.42 -13.55
CA PHE A 111 -5.93 -0.92 -13.74
C PHE A 111 -6.66 -1.29 -12.45
N VAL A 112 -7.97 -1.21 -12.48
CA VAL A 112 -8.83 -1.69 -11.39
C VAL A 112 -9.04 -3.19 -11.57
N HIS A 113 -8.98 -3.96 -10.48
CA HIS A 113 -9.24 -5.40 -10.55
C HIS A 113 -10.63 -5.67 -11.16
N PRO A 114 -10.78 -6.56 -12.16
CA PRO A 114 -12.05 -6.74 -12.89
C PRO A 114 -13.20 -7.24 -12.00
N GLY A 115 -12.88 -7.94 -10.91
CA GLY A 115 -13.85 -8.40 -9.92
C GLY A 115 -14.21 -7.38 -8.84
N TYR A 116 -13.71 -6.14 -8.90
CA TYR A 116 -14.02 -5.12 -7.90
C TYR A 116 -15.50 -4.69 -7.97
N ASP A 117 -16.23 -4.86 -6.87
CA ASP A 117 -17.65 -4.56 -6.74
C ASP A 117 -18.03 -3.71 -5.50
N LEU A 118 -17.06 -2.98 -4.92
CA LEU A 118 -17.14 -2.23 -3.66
C LEU A 118 -16.91 -3.06 -2.39
N LYS A 119 -16.94 -4.38 -2.46
CA LYS A 119 -16.72 -5.28 -1.33
C LYS A 119 -15.54 -6.22 -1.55
N GLU A 120 -15.45 -6.77 -2.74
CA GLU A 120 -14.43 -7.75 -3.11
C GLU A 120 -13.36 -7.12 -4.01
N HIS A 121 -12.16 -7.65 -3.93
CA HIS A 121 -11.04 -7.26 -4.80
C HIS A 121 -10.76 -5.75 -4.82
N ASP A 122 -10.78 -5.12 -3.65
CA ASP A 122 -10.48 -3.68 -3.54
C ASP A 122 -8.98 -3.40 -3.72
N ILE A 123 -8.53 -3.59 -4.97
CA ILE A 123 -7.14 -3.40 -5.38
C ILE A 123 -7.06 -2.83 -6.79
N ALA A 124 -6.09 -1.96 -7.02
CA ALA A 124 -5.76 -1.39 -8.31
C ALA A 124 -4.25 -1.22 -8.47
N ILE A 125 -3.79 -1.18 -9.73
CA ILE A 125 -2.42 -0.85 -10.09
C ILE A 125 -2.42 0.44 -10.89
N LEU A 126 -1.53 1.35 -10.52
CA LEU A 126 -1.30 2.60 -11.22
C LEU A 126 0.00 2.49 -12.00
N LYS A 127 -0.03 2.87 -13.29
CA LYS A 127 1.16 3.04 -14.13
C LYS A 127 1.62 4.49 -14.08
N LEU A 128 2.88 4.68 -13.72
CA LEU A 128 3.54 5.98 -13.67
C LEU A 128 3.98 6.43 -15.06
N GLY A 129 3.90 7.71 -15.35
CA GLY A 129 4.31 8.28 -16.64
C GLY A 129 5.82 8.26 -16.87
N LYS A 130 6.60 8.14 -15.80
CA LYS A 130 8.07 8.02 -15.83
C LYS A 130 8.52 7.02 -14.77
N ASP A 131 9.76 6.55 -14.89
CA ASP A 131 10.39 5.71 -13.89
C ASP A 131 10.57 6.48 -12.58
N ALA A 132 10.18 5.87 -11.46
CA ALA A 132 10.52 6.33 -10.13
C ALA A 132 12.05 6.21 -9.93
N PRO A 133 12.74 7.26 -9.52
CA PRO A 133 14.16 7.16 -9.18
C PRO A 133 14.29 6.31 -7.92
N TYR A 134 15.20 5.31 -7.96
CA TYR A 134 15.51 4.56 -6.74
C TYR A 134 16.59 5.31 -5.97
N THR A 135 16.25 5.77 -4.78
CA THR A 135 17.12 6.45 -3.82
C THR A 135 17.03 5.75 -2.47
N ASP A 136 17.63 6.30 -1.44
CA ASP A 136 17.46 5.78 -0.08
C ASP A 136 16.05 6.04 0.48
N PHE A 137 15.31 6.95 -0.12
CA PHE A 137 13.95 7.36 0.27
C PHE A 137 12.85 6.89 -0.69
N ILE A 138 13.22 6.32 -1.84
CA ILE A 138 12.27 5.79 -2.85
C ILE A 138 12.76 4.42 -3.29
N ARG A 139 12.09 3.36 -2.84
CA ARG A 139 12.39 1.95 -3.17
C ARG A 139 11.11 1.13 -3.24
N PRO A 140 11.05 0.08 -4.07
CA PRO A 140 9.90 -0.80 -4.11
C PRO A 140 9.87 -1.74 -2.90
N ILE A 141 8.67 -2.15 -2.49
CA ILE A 141 8.45 -3.23 -1.54
C ILE A 141 8.47 -4.59 -2.26
N CYS A 142 8.77 -5.67 -1.53
CA CYS A 142 8.73 -7.03 -2.10
C CYS A 142 7.32 -7.65 -2.10
N PRO A 143 7.06 -8.63 -2.97
CA PRO A 143 5.85 -9.43 -2.87
C PRO A 143 5.86 -10.29 -1.61
N PRO A 144 4.67 -10.68 -1.11
CA PRO A 144 4.57 -11.56 0.05
C PRO A 144 5.07 -12.98 -0.29
N THR A 145 5.70 -13.62 0.70
CA THR A 145 6.17 -15.00 0.61
C THR A 145 5.69 -15.83 1.81
N GLY A 146 5.47 -17.13 1.60
CA GLY A 146 5.09 -18.06 2.66
C GLY A 146 3.71 -17.80 3.26
N LYS A 147 3.58 -17.91 4.58
CA LYS A 147 2.32 -17.77 5.32
C LYS A 147 2.49 -16.86 6.54
N VAL A 148 1.39 -16.33 7.01
CA VAL A 148 1.27 -15.60 8.29
C VAL A 148 0.59 -16.48 9.33
N ASN A 149 0.78 -16.16 10.60
CA ASN A 149 0.18 -16.85 11.74
C ASN A 149 -0.24 -15.83 12.82
N GLU A 150 -0.82 -16.32 13.89
CA GLU A 150 -1.35 -15.49 14.98
C GLU A 150 -0.29 -14.62 15.70
N ASN A 151 0.99 -14.98 15.61
CA ASN A 151 2.07 -14.20 16.19
C ASN A 151 2.64 -13.14 15.21
N THR A 152 2.04 -13.01 14.02
CA THR A 152 2.50 -12.05 13.03
C THR A 152 2.10 -10.63 13.42
N THR A 153 3.08 -9.72 13.40
CA THR A 153 2.84 -8.28 13.55
C THR A 153 3.19 -7.60 12.23
N PHE A 154 2.21 -6.91 11.68
CA PHE A 154 2.35 -6.09 10.48
C PHE A 154 2.69 -4.66 10.84
N LEU A 155 3.16 -3.91 9.84
CA LEU A 155 3.37 -2.47 9.90
C LEU A 155 2.51 -1.81 8.83
N ALA A 156 1.56 -0.98 9.23
CA ALA A 156 0.84 -0.09 8.33
C ALA A 156 1.46 1.30 8.35
N SER A 157 1.40 2.01 7.22
CA SER A 157 1.97 3.36 7.11
C SER A 157 1.07 4.26 6.27
N GLY A 158 1.00 5.55 6.65
CA GLY A 158 0.26 6.55 5.89
C GLY A 158 0.19 7.92 6.57
N TRP A 159 -0.58 8.82 5.96
CA TRP A 159 -0.86 10.18 6.44
C TRP A 159 -2.35 10.34 6.79
N GLY A 160 -2.97 9.28 7.27
CA GLY A 160 -4.38 9.25 7.59
C GLY A 160 -4.79 10.11 8.78
N GLU A 161 -6.06 10.03 9.10
CA GLU A 161 -6.70 10.77 10.17
C GLU A 161 -6.15 10.34 11.52
N ILE A 162 -5.67 11.30 12.31
CA ILE A 162 -5.16 11.11 13.68
C ILE A 162 -6.17 11.55 14.75
N SER A 163 -7.14 12.36 14.36
CA SER A 163 -8.28 12.79 15.14
C SER A 163 -9.36 13.22 14.15
N ARG A 164 -10.63 13.20 14.56
CA ARG A 164 -11.76 13.46 13.66
C ARG A 164 -11.58 14.71 12.82
N GLY A 165 -11.43 14.54 11.51
CA GLY A 165 -11.21 15.59 10.53
C GLY A 165 -9.79 16.17 10.50
N ILE A 166 -8.85 15.65 11.30
CA ILE A 166 -7.46 16.10 11.36
C ILE A 166 -6.56 15.00 10.81
N TYR A 167 -5.91 15.28 9.67
CA TYR A 167 -4.99 14.37 9.03
C TYR A 167 -3.55 14.64 9.43
N SER A 168 -2.75 13.59 9.55
CA SER A 168 -1.33 13.74 9.83
C SER A 168 -0.62 14.42 8.66
N GLN A 169 0.28 15.34 8.95
CA GLN A 169 1.21 15.86 7.95
C GLN A 169 2.46 15.01 7.85
N THR A 170 2.84 14.31 8.91
CA THR A 170 3.98 13.38 8.88
C THR A 170 3.52 11.95 8.71
N ALA A 171 4.23 11.17 7.89
CA ALA A 171 3.98 9.74 7.73
C ALA A 171 4.03 9.02 9.07
N LYS A 172 2.97 8.32 9.42
CA LYS A 172 2.87 7.51 10.64
C LYS A 172 3.10 6.04 10.30
N ARG A 173 3.64 5.31 11.27
CA ARG A 173 3.74 3.85 11.22
C ARG A 173 3.09 3.27 12.46
N ILE A 174 2.31 2.22 12.28
CA ILE A 174 1.62 1.53 13.36
C ILE A 174 1.83 0.03 13.24
N ALA A 175 2.19 -0.61 14.35
CA ALA A 175 2.29 -2.06 14.46
C ALA A 175 0.90 -2.63 14.80
N LEU A 176 0.45 -3.58 13.98
CA LEU A 176 -0.87 -4.21 14.06
C LEU A 176 -0.71 -5.72 14.12
N SER A 177 -1.29 -6.34 15.14
CA SER A 177 -1.29 -7.80 15.28
C SER A 177 -2.19 -8.42 14.21
N PHE A 178 -1.77 -9.57 13.66
CA PHE A 178 -2.64 -10.38 12.82
C PHE A 178 -3.93 -10.73 13.58
N PHE A 179 -5.06 -10.57 12.92
CA PHE A 179 -6.36 -10.90 13.48
C PHE A 179 -6.95 -12.06 12.68
N PRO A 180 -7.26 -13.22 13.32
CA PRO A 180 -7.78 -14.40 12.61
C PRO A 180 -9.04 -14.07 11.79
N THR A 181 -9.13 -14.59 10.57
CA THR A 181 -10.18 -14.22 9.61
C THR A 181 -11.59 -14.63 10.07
N ASP A 182 -11.72 -15.74 10.77
CA ASP A 182 -12.97 -16.18 11.39
C ASP A 182 -13.45 -15.20 12.47
N GLN A 183 -12.57 -14.83 13.40
CA GLN A 183 -12.84 -13.83 14.42
C GLN A 183 -13.12 -12.45 13.81
N CYS A 184 -12.45 -12.11 12.71
CA CYS A 184 -12.71 -10.88 11.98
C CYS A 184 -14.14 -10.86 11.42
N ARG A 185 -14.64 -11.98 10.89
CA ARG A 185 -16.03 -12.11 10.44
C ARG A 185 -17.02 -11.92 11.60
N ASP A 186 -16.71 -12.49 12.76
CA ASP A 186 -17.52 -12.34 13.97
C ASP A 186 -17.50 -10.89 14.49
N ALA A 187 -16.40 -10.18 14.30
CA ALA A 187 -16.31 -8.75 14.62
C ALA A 187 -17.21 -7.87 13.75
N TYR A 188 -17.58 -8.32 12.53
CA TYR A 188 -18.41 -7.58 11.57
C TYR A 188 -19.65 -8.37 11.13
N PRO A 189 -20.58 -8.75 12.04
CA PRO A 189 -21.68 -9.68 11.75
C PRO A 189 -22.70 -9.17 10.73
N THR A 190 -22.75 -7.85 10.52
CA THR A 190 -23.68 -7.22 9.55
C THR A 190 -23.05 -7.00 8.17
N VAL A 191 -21.76 -7.32 8.02
CA VAL A 191 -21.01 -7.13 6.77
C VAL A 191 -20.56 -8.50 6.26
N SER A 192 -20.92 -8.84 5.03
CA SER A 192 -20.33 -10.01 4.36
C SER A 192 -18.90 -9.68 3.95
N LEU A 193 -17.93 -10.18 4.69
CA LEU A 193 -16.51 -10.00 4.34
C LEU A 193 -16.07 -11.03 3.29
N PRO A 194 -15.32 -10.61 2.25
CA PRO A 194 -14.80 -11.51 1.23
C PRO A 194 -13.73 -12.48 1.78
N ASN A 195 -13.30 -13.44 0.96
CA ASN A 195 -12.29 -14.41 1.37
C ASN A 195 -10.85 -13.92 1.17
N ASN A 196 -10.67 -12.98 0.26
CA ASN A 196 -9.38 -12.44 -0.18
C ASN A 196 -8.95 -11.21 0.62
N ILE A 197 -9.06 -11.32 1.95
CA ILE A 197 -8.70 -10.25 2.90
C ILE A 197 -7.72 -10.75 3.97
N ILE A 198 -7.03 -9.80 4.57
CA ILE A 198 -6.30 -9.93 5.82
C ILE A 198 -6.95 -8.98 6.83
N CYS A 199 -7.10 -9.41 8.07
CA CYS A 199 -7.50 -8.55 9.17
C CYS A 199 -6.30 -8.35 10.09
N ALA A 200 -6.12 -7.12 10.58
CA ALA A 200 -5.06 -6.80 11.53
C ALA A 200 -5.46 -5.66 12.46
N GLY A 201 -4.89 -5.63 13.66
CA GLY A 201 -5.27 -4.66 14.71
C GLY A 201 -6.38 -5.18 15.61
N GLY A 202 -7.34 -4.32 15.95
CA GLY A 202 -8.39 -4.61 16.93
C GLY A 202 -7.97 -4.30 18.37
N GLU A 203 -6.75 -3.81 18.58
CA GLU A 203 -6.34 -3.26 19.87
C GLU A 203 -6.87 -1.81 20.02
N LYS A 204 -7.19 -1.44 21.24
CA LYS A 204 -7.71 -0.10 21.54
C LYS A 204 -6.71 0.98 21.12
N ASN A 205 -7.20 1.98 20.40
CA ASN A 205 -6.43 3.13 19.88
C ASN A 205 -5.31 2.77 18.89
N LYS A 206 -5.37 1.57 18.26
CA LYS A 206 -4.42 1.15 17.23
C LYS A 206 -5.18 0.70 16.00
N ASP A 207 -5.13 1.50 14.93
CA ASP A 207 -5.79 1.21 13.67
C ASP A 207 -5.21 2.08 12.55
N THR A 208 -5.46 1.68 11.32
CA THR A 208 -5.42 2.57 10.15
C THR A 208 -6.72 3.35 10.05
N CYS A 209 -6.69 4.55 9.49
CA CYS A 209 -7.86 5.42 9.49
C CYS A 209 -8.10 6.05 8.12
N ARG A 210 -9.12 6.93 8.02
CA ARG A 210 -9.44 7.66 6.79
C ARG A 210 -8.21 8.37 6.23
N GLY A 211 -7.95 8.21 4.94
CA GLY A 211 -6.77 8.76 4.28
C GLY A 211 -5.57 7.81 4.20
N ASP A 212 -5.55 6.71 4.98
CA ASP A 212 -4.56 5.63 4.82
C ASP A 212 -4.96 4.63 3.72
N SER A 213 -6.20 4.66 3.23
CA SER A 213 -6.73 3.79 2.17
C SER A 213 -5.76 3.64 1.01
N GLY A 214 -5.54 2.40 0.55
CA GLY A 214 -4.58 2.08 -0.53
C GLY A 214 -3.14 1.96 -0.07
N GLY A 215 -2.80 2.41 1.13
CA GLY A 215 -1.47 2.27 1.73
C GLY A 215 -1.11 0.82 2.08
N PRO A 216 0.16 0.59 2.48
CA PRO A 216 0.69 -0.74 2.74
C PRO A 216 0.32 -1.31 4.11
N LEU A 217 0.00 -2.60 4.13
CA LEU A 217 0.16 -3.47 5.29
C LEU A 217 1.39 -4.35 5.01
N ALA A 218 2.50 -4.03 5.65
CA ALA A 218 3.80 -4.61 5.40
C ALA A 218 4.21 -5.60 6.50
N LEU A 219 5.01 -6.61 6.14
CA LEU A 219 5.63 -7.55 7.08
C LEU A 219 7.13 -7.55 6.87
N THR A 220 7.88 -7.34 7.95
CA THR A 220 9.34 -7.41 7.93
C THR A 220 9.79 -8.86 8.17
N ARG A 221 10.54 -9.40 7.22
CA ARG A 221 11.29 -10.64 7.29
C ARG A 221 12.75 -10.35 6.90
N ASP A 222 13.38 -11.18 6.10
CA ASP A 222 14.69 -10.86 5.51
C ASP A 222 14.61 -9.59 4.65
N LYS A 223 13.46 -9.39 4.00
CA LYS A 223 13.06 -8.18 3.29
C LYS A 223 11.69 -7.74 3.78
N VAL A 224 11.31 -6.50 3.48
CA VAL A 224 9.96 -6.03 3.78
C VAL A 224 9.03 -6.38 2.63
N GLU A 225 7.93 -7.02 2.96
CA GLU A 225 6.96 -7.60 2.02
C GLU A 225 5.60 -6.89 2.14
N LEU A 226 4.90 -6.70 1.02
CA LEU A 226 3.54 -6.17 0.97
C LEU A 226 2.54 -7.31 1.12
N TRP A 227 1.87 -7.38 2.26
CA TRP A 227 0.87 -8.43 2.53
C TRP A 227 -0.55 -7.98 2.32
N GLY A 228 -0.86 -6.71 2.56
CA GLY A 228 -2.20 -6.17 2.39
C GLY A 228 -2.22 -4.75 1.85
N VAL A 229 -3.36 -4.37 1.28
CA VAL A 229 -3.70 -3.01 0.87
C VAL A 229 -4.79 -2.50 1.79
N ILE A 230 -4.59 -1.37 2.44
CA ILE A 230 -5.57 -0.77 3.36
C ILE A 230 -6.86 -0.50 2.59
N SER A 231 -7.96 -1.11 3.00
CA SER A 231 -9.25 -1.06 2.29
C SER A 231 -10.35 -0.42 3.12
N SER A 232 -10.69 -1.01 4.26
CA SER A 232 -11.80 -0.56 5.08
C SER A 232 -11.61 -0.94 6.56
N GLY A 233 -12.54 -0.52 7.40
CA GLY A 233 -12.54 -0.83 8.83
C GLY A 233 -13.75 -0.23 9.52
N ASN A 234 -13.68 -0.12 10.84
CA ASN A 234 -14.73 0.53 11.60
C ASN A 234 -14.74 2.05 11.36
N THR A 235 -15.90 2.67 11.49
CA THR A 235 -16.06 4.13 11.33
C THR A 235 -15.31 4.94 12.38
N GLU A 236 -15.14 4.37 13.58
CA GLU A 236 -14.28 4.88 14.65
C GLU A 236 -12.99 4.05 14.67
N CYS A 237 -11.90 4.62 14.19
CA CYS A 237 -10.61 3.93 14.13
C CYS A 237 -10.09 3.60 15.54
N GLY A 238 -9.48 2.42 15.68
CA GLY A 238 -8.95 1.95 16.97
C GLY A 238 -10.00 1.54 17.99
N THR A 239 -11.20 1.18 17.55
CA THR A 239 -12.20 0.55 18.39
C THR A 239 -11.75 -0.85 18.79
N GLU A 240 -11.72 -1.15 20.09
CA GLU A 240 -11.33 -2.47 20.61
C GLU A 240 -12.22 -3.58 20.04
N GLY A 241 -11.59 -4.69 19.61
CA GLY A 241 -12.25 -5.82 18.98
C GLY A 241 -12.72 -5.58 17.53
N LYS A 242 -12.35 -4.45 16.91
CA LYS A 242 -12.68 -4.11 15.53
C LYS A 242 -11.39 -3.94 14.71
N PRO A 243 -10.87 -5.01 14.08
CA PRO A 243 -9.66 -4.92 13.28
C PRO A 243 -9.89 -4.16 11.97
N GLY A 244 -8.82 -3.57 11.42
CA GLY A 244 -8.79 -3.09 10.04
C GLY A 244 -8.91 -4.24 9.05
N ILE A 245 -9.47 -3.95 7.87
CA ILE A 245 -9.68 -4.89 6.76
C ILE A 245 -8.78 -4.48 5.62
N TYR A 246 -7.97 -5.41 5.14
CA TYR A 246 -6.96 -5.21 4.11
C TYR A 246 -7.18 -6.19 2.97
N THR A 247 -7.11 -5.72 1.73
CA THR A 247 -7.13 -6.62 0.58
C THR A 247 -5.85 -7.45 0.56
N SER A 248 -5.98 -8.77 0.53
CA SER A 248 -4.85 -9.72 0.57
C SER A 248 -4.05 -9.65 -0.73
N VAL A 249 -2.77 -9.28 -0.65
CA VAL A 249 -1.90 -9.19 -1.83
C VAL A 249 -1.50 -10.57 -2.34
N ILE A 250 -1.34 -11.56 -1.46
CA ILE A 250 -0.96 -12.92 -1.89
C ILE A 250 -2.04 -13.55 -2.77
N ASP A 251 -3.31 -13.27 -2.48
CA ASP A 251 -4.45 -13.78 -3.28
C ASP A 251 -4.59 -13.06 -4.63
N HIS A 252 -3.93 -11.92 -4.81
CA HIS A 252 -3.95 -11.11 -6.02
C HIS A 252 -2.64 -11.11 -6.79
N LEU A 253 -1.62 -11.90 -6.37
CA LEU A 253 -0.29 -11.88 -6.98
C LEU A 253 -0.30 -12.21 -8.48
N GLU A 254 -1.13 -13.15 -8.89
CA GLU A 254 -1.23 -13.56 -10.30
C GLU A 254 -1.75 -12.38 -11.17
N TRP A 255 -2.81 -11.73 -10.70
CA TRP A 255 -3.34 -10.56 -11.38
C TRP A 255 -2.34 -9.40 -11.42
N ILE A 256 -1.65 -9.12 -10.29
CA ILE A 256 -0.61 -8.08 -10.24
C ILE A 256 0.49 -8.36 -11.27
N ARG A 257 0.98 -9.61 -11.33
CA ARG A 257 2.02 -10.02 -12.29
C ARG A 257 1.57 -9.83 -13.73
N MET A 258 0.33 -10.24 -14.03
CA MET A 258 -0.25 -10.09 -15.35
C MET A 258 -0.30 -8.61 -15.77
N VAL A 259 -0.84 -7.73 -14.93
CA VAL A 259 -0.95 -6.29 -15.24
C VAL A 259 0.42 -5.68 -15.44
N VAL A 260 1.38 -5.92 -14.54
CA VAL A 260 2.72 -5.34 -14.64
C VAL A 260 3.45 -5.81 -15.89
N SER A 261 3.34 -7.10 -16.25
CA SER A 261 3.98 -7.64 -17.45
C SER A 261 3.41 -7.10 -18.77
N GLN A 262 2.10 -6.76 -18.78
CA GLN A 262 1.43 -6.21 -19.97
C GLN A 262 1.60 -4.71 -20.12
N SER A 263 1.90 -4.01 -19.02
CA SER A 263 1.98 -2.55 -18.99
C SER A 263 3.39 -2.01 -18.79
N GLY A 264 4.40 -2.88 -18.71
CA GLY A 264 5.82 -2.55 -18.52
C GLY A 264 6.49 -1.75 -19.63
#